data_aeeb5007e5eb8327f10da435293f2ca6
#
_entry.id   aeeb5007e5eb8327f10da435293f2ca6
#
_cell.length_a   1.000
_cell.length_b   1.000
_cell.length_c   1.000
_cell.angle_alpha   90.00
_cell.angle_beta   90.00
_cell.angle_gamma   90.00
#
_symmetry.space_group_name_H-M   'P 1'
#
loop_
_entity.id
_entity.type
_entity.pdbx_description
1 polymer ?
#
loop_
_entity_poly.entity_id
_entity_poly.type
_entity_poly.pdbx_seq_one_letter_code
_entity_poly.pdbx_strand_id
1 'polypeptide(L)'
;MEDCRRGEGTGCELFETNVRTILAMKTIAIVGMSAQEDRPSFRVGKYLMEHGYDVIPVRPDGGEILGRPVVSSLQEIDRRVDIVDVFRRSEDCEPIAHDAVAIGAKVLWLQEDVVNAAAERIAAAAGLLFVMDTCIKKMHAKYIGE
;
A
#
# COMPACT_ATOMS: atom_id res chain seq x y z
N MET A 1 -17.28 15.97 2.99
CA MET A 1 -16.09 15.47 3.71
C MET A 1 -14.86 16.24 3.22
N GLU A 2 -14.04 16.65 4.15
CA GLU A 2 -12.84 17.41 3.82
C GLU A 2 -11.79 16.53 3.15
N ASP A 3 -11.01 17.15 2.27
CA ASP A 3 -9.90 16.45 1.63
C ASP A 3 -8.64 16.62 2.48
N CYS A 4 -8.41 15.68 3.36
CA CYS A 4 -7.29 15.72 4.30
C CYS A 4 -5.94 15.65 3.60
N ARG A 5 -5.91 15.21 2.35
CA ARG A 5 -4.66 15.17 1.58
C ARG A 5 -4.15 16.58 1.29
N ARG A 6 -5.02 17.58 1.41
CA ARG A 6 -4.65 18.98 1.23
C ARG A 6 -4.29 19.67 2.54
N GLY A 7 -4.40 18.96 3.67
CA GLY A 7 -4.06 19.51 4.96
C GLY A 7 -5.10 20.45 5.54
N GLU A 8 -6.37 20.21 5.24
CA GLU A 8 -7.47 21.06 5.70
C GLU A 8 -8.36 20.32 6.68
N GLY A 9 -8.80 21.01 7.73
CA GLY A 9 -9.80 20.52 8.65
C GLY A 9 -9.26 19.66 9.77
N THR A 10 -10.12 19.41 10.78
CA THR A 10 -9.73 18.66 11.98
C THR A 10 -9.52 17.16 11.69
N GLY A 11 -10.27 16.60 10.73
CA GLY A 11 -10.06 15.20 10.33
C GLY A 11 -8.67 14.94 9.76
N CYS A 12 -7.99 15.99 9.30
CA CYS A 12 -6.67 15.86 8.69
C CYS A 12 -5.58 15.58 9.72
N GLU A 13 -5.77 15.98 10.97
CA GLU A 13 -4.83 15.64 12.03
C GLU A 13 -4.82 14.14 12.29
N LEU A 14 -6.01 13.51 12.31
CA LEU A 14 -6.11 12.07 12.47
C LEU A 14 -5.53 11.34 11.25
N PHE A 15 -5.80 11.86 10.06
CA PHE A 15 -5.23 11.29 8.83
C PHE A 15 -3.70 11.33 8.89
N GLU A 16 -3.13 12.48 9.23
CA GLU A 16 -1.67 12.60 9.33
C GLU A 16 -1.10 11.64 10.38
N THR A 17 -1.73 11.55 11.56
CA THR A 17 -1.29 10.65 12.61
C THR A 17 -1.28 9.20 12.14
N ASN A 18 -2.36 8.77 11.47
CA ASN A 18 -2.44 7.41 10.94
C ASN A 18 -1.38 7.17 9.88
N VAL A 19 -1.18 8.13 8.97
CA VAL A 19 -0.19 7.99 7.91
C VAL A 19 1.22 7.89 8.50
N ARG A 20 1.56 8.70 9.49
CA ARG A 20 2.87 8.62 10.13
C ARG A 20 3.07 7.28 10.82
N THR A 21 2.04 6.76 11.48
CA THR A 21 2.07 5.44 12.11
C THR A 21 2.34 4.37 11.06
N ILE A 22 1.61 4.42 9.94
CA ILE A 22 1.77 3.47 8.84
C ILE A 22 3.18 3.53 8.27
N LEU A 23 3.68 4.74 8.01
CA LEU A 23 4.98 4.92 7.37
C LEU A 23 6.15 4.52 8.27
N ALA A 24 5.93 4.33 9.55
CA ALA A 24 6.93 3.80 10.47
C ALA A 24 7.04 2.27 10.38
N MET A 25 6.07 1.61 9.77
CA MET A 25 6.12 0.17 9.52
C MET A 25 7.10 -0.12 8.39
N LYS A 26 7.60 -1.37 8.30
CA LYS A 26 8.74 -1.63 7.42
C LYS A 26 8.49 -2.60 6.28
N THR A 27 7.50 -3.48 6.38
CA THR A 27 7.29 -4.52 5.38
C THR A 27 6.07 -4.19 4.53
N ILE A 28 6.30 -4.00 3.24
CA ILE A 28 5.26 -3.56 2.30
C ILE A 28 5.16 -4.54 1.15
N ALA A 29 3.97 -5.12 0.97
CA ALA A 29 3.67 -5.93 -0.22
C ALA A 29 3.03 -4.99 -1.25
N ILE A 30 3.62 -4.90 -2.43
CA ILE A 30 3.07 -4.06 -3.51
C ILE A 30 2.37 -4.98 -4.51
N VAL A 31 1.05 -4.96 -4.48
CA VAL A 31 0.22 -5.76 -5.37
C VAL A 31 0.10 -5.06 -6.71
N GLY A 32 0.54 -5.74 -7.77
CA GLY A 32 0.55 -5.18 -9.12
C GLY A 32 1.80 -4.39 -9.43
N MET A 33 2.91 -4.65 -8.74
CA MET A 33 4.16 -3.96 -9.00
C MET A 33 4.69 -4.34 -10.39
N SER A 34 5.06 -3.32 -11.18
CA SER A 34 5.60 -3.51 -12.52
C SER A 34 7.11 -3.65 -12.49
N ALA A 35 7.65 -4.43 -13.43
CA ALA A 35 9.08 -4.51 -13.66
C ALA A 35 9.58 -3.40 -14.60
N GLN A 36 8.67 -2.64 -15.20
CA GLN A 36 9.02 -1.58 -16.13
C GLN A 36 9.32 -0.28 -15.38
N GLU A 37 10.50 0.29 -15.64
CA GLU A 37 11.01 1.43 -14.89
C GLU A 37 10.16 2.70 -15.02
N ASP A 38 9.40 2.81 -16.10
CA ASP A 38 8.55 3.98 -16.34
C ASP A 38 7.19 3.90 -15.66
N ARG A 39 6.88 2.80 -15.01
CA ARG A 39 5.58 2.63 -14.35
C ARG A 39 5.60 3.17 -12.92
N PRO A 40 4.50 3.79 -12.48
CA PRO A 40 4.43 4.34 -11.13
C PRO A 40 4.73 3.32 -10.03
N SER A 41 4.23 2.09 -10.16
CA SER A 41 4.46 1.08 -9.13
C SER A 41 5.93 0.71 -9.00
N PHE A 42 6.67 0.71 -10.11
CA PHE A 42 8.12 0.48 -10.06
C PHE A 42 8.81 1.62 -9.32
N ARG A 43 8.47 2.87 -9.68
CA ARG A 43 9.13 4.03 -9.08
C ARG A 43 8.84 4.13 -7.58
N VAL A 44 7.60 3.84 -7.18
CA VAL A 44 7.23 3.83 -5.77
C VAL A 44 7.98 2.73 -5.02
N GLY A 45 8.03 1.53 -5.58
CA GLY A 45 8.76 0.43 -4.95
C GLY A 45 10.23 0.73 -4.78
N LYS A 46 10.86 1.29 -5.82
CA LYS A 46 12.27 1.66 -5.75
C LYS A 46 12.52 2.72 -4.68
N TYR A 47 11.68 3.75 -4.63
CA TYR A 47 11.77 4.80 -3.62
C TYR A 47 11.68 4.21 -2.21
N LEU A 48 10.72 3.32 -1.98
CA LEU A 48 10.55 2.72 -0.67
C LEU A 48 11.74 1.86 -0.28
N MET A 49 12.28 1.10 -1.23
CA MET A 49 13.49 0.31 -0.97
C MET A 49 14.67 1.19 -0.60
N GLU A 50 14.82 2.33 -1.28
CA GLU A 50 15.89 3.28 -1.00
C GLU A 50 15.75 3.93 0.38
N HIS A 51 14.54 3.88 0.94
CA HIS A 51 14.26 4.46 2.26
C HIS A 51 14.12 3.40 3.35
N GLY A 52 14.63 2.19 3.10
CA GLY A 52 14.76 1.17 4.14
C GLY A 52 13.59 0.24 4.30
N TYR A 53 12.61 0.27 3.40
CA TYR A 53 11.48 -0.64 3.48
C TYR A 53 11.81 -2.00 2.86
N ASP A 54 11.23 -3.05 3.44
CA ASP A 54 11.28 -4.39 2.88
C ASP A 54 10.11 -4.53 1.91
N VAL A 55 10.39 -4.39 0.62
CA VAL A 55 9.36 -4.38 -0.43
C VAL A 55 9.23 -5.78 -1.03
N ILE A 56 8.00 -6.28 -1.06
CA ILE A 56 7.68 -7.59 -1.62
C ILE A 56 6.80 -7.37 -2.85
N PRO A 57 7.34 -7.61 -4.07
CA PRO A 57 6.51 -7.47 -5.27
C PRO A 57 5.53 -8.64 -5.38
N VAL A 58 4.26 -8.34 -5.66
CA VAL A 58 3.21 -9.36 -5.81
C VAL A 58 2.56 -9.21 -7.17
N ARG A 59 2.67 -10.24 -8.02
CA ARG A 59 2.00 -10.28 -9.32
C ARG A 59 2.02 -11.72 -9.84
N PRO A 60 1.01 -12.09 -10.69
CA PRO A 60 0.89 -13.49 -11.11
C PRO A 60 2.06 -14.01 -11.94
N ASP A 61 2.77 -13.13 -12.65
CA ASP A 61 3.77 -13.54 -13.64
C ASP A 61 5.08 -14.04 -13.02
N GLY A 62 5.29 -13.80 -11.74
CA GLY A 62 6.53 -14.21 -11.10
C GLY A 62 7.72 -13.39 -11.57
N GLY A 63 8.92 -13.93 -11.40
CA GLY A 63 10.16 -13.29 -11.83
C GLY A 63 10.82 -12.53 -10.70
N GLU A 64 11.51 -11.43 -11.08
CA GLU A 64 12.28 -10.64 -10.13
C GLU A 64 12.15 -9.17 -10.48
N ILE A 65 12.03 -8.31 -9.48
CA ILE A 65 11.98 -6.87 -9.66
C ILE A 65 12.94 -6.23 -8.66
N LEU A 66 13.88 -5.44 -9.15
CA LEU A 66 14.86 -4.74 -8.31
C LEU A 66 15.59 -5.69 -7.37
N GLY A 67 15.88 -6.90 -7.84
CA GLY A 67 16.59 -7.90 -7.05
C GLY A 67 15.72 -8.64 -6.05
N ARG A 68 14.40 -8.39 -6.04
CA ARG A 68 13.48 -9.05 -5.12
C ARG A 68 12.66 -10.10 -5.86
N PRO A 69 12.53 -11.31 -5.32
CA PRO A 69 11.68 -12.31 -5.97
C PRO A 69 10.22 -11.89 -5.92
N VAL A 70 9.52 -12.10 -7.02
CA VAL A 70 8.10 -11.79 -7.12
C VAL A 70 7.30 -12.99 -6.65
N VAL A 71 6.33 -12.77 -5.75
CA VAL A 71 5.40 -13.83 -5.35
C VAL A 71 4.10 -13.68 -6.13
N SER A 72 3.42 -14.78 -6.38
CA SER A 72 2.24 -14.75 -7.24
C SER A 72 0.97 -14.33 -6.51
N SER A 73 0.95 -14.40 -5.19
CA SER A 73 -0.20 -13.97 -4.38
C SER A 73 0.26 -13.58 -2.99
N LEU A 74 -0.59 -12.83 -2.29
CA LEU A 74 -0.29 -12.42 -0.91
C LEU A 74 -0.08 -13.62 0.02
N GLN A 75 -0.83 -14.70 -0.21
CA GLN A 75 -0.74 -15.89 0.62
C GLN A 75 0.60 -16.61 0.51
N GLU A 76 1.35 -16.36 -0.55
CA GLU A 76 2.65 -17.01 -0.75
C GLU A 76 3.80 -16.28 -0.06
N ILE A 77 3.53 -15.14 0.54
CA ILE A 77 4.55 -14.40 1.27
C ILE A 77 4.90 -15.16 2.54
N ASP A 78 6.20 -15.36 2.78
CA ASP A 78 6.71 -16.20 3.87
C ASP A 78 7.01 -15.45 5.16
N ARG A 79 6.57 -14.21 5.26
CA ARG A 79 6.81 -13.40 6.45
C ARG A 79 5.66 -12.43 6.68
N ARG A 80 5.68 -11.78 7.85
CA ARG A 80 4.63 -10.83 8.22
C ARG A 80 4.67 -9.62 7.30
N VAL A 81 3.48 -9.20 6.86
CA VAL A 81 3.32 -8.01 6.03
C VAL A 81 2.61 -6.96 6.86
N ASP A 82 3.18 -5.75 6.91
CA ASP A 82 2.55 -4.64 7.61
C ASP A 82 1.56 -3.92 6.70
N ILE A 83 1.99 -3.58 5.48
CA ILE A 83 1.21 -2.77 4.55
C ILE A 83 1.00 -3.53 3.25
N VAL A 84 -0.26 -3.61 2.81
CA VAL A 84 -0.58 -4.09 1.46
C VAL A 84 -0.90 -2.84 0.63
N ASP A 85 -0.01 -2.50 -0.30
CA ASP A 85 -0.08 -1.32 -1.15
C ASP A 85 -0.53 -1.75 -2.54
N VAL A 86 -1.66 -1.22 -3.02
CA VAL A 86 -2.36 -1.76 -4.18
C VAL A 86 -2.25 -0.84 -5.39
N PHE A 87 -1.65 -1.37 -6.46
CA PHE A 87 -1.56 -0.75 -7.79
C PHE A 87 -2.39 -1.55 -8.78
N ARG A 88 -3.67 -1.76 -8.48
CA ARG A 88 -4.61 -2.46 -9.35
C ARG A 88 -5.79 -1.54 -9.64
N ARG A 89 -6.65 -1.98 -10.57
CA ARG A 89 -7.86 -1.22 -10.86
C ARG A 89 -8.79 -1.21 -9.65
N SER A 90 -9.58 -0.15 -9.52
CA SER A 90 -10.52 -0.03 -8.40
C SER A 90 -11.41 -1.26 -8.26
N GLU A 91 -11.91 -1.78 -9.38
CA GLU A 91 -12.81 -2.94 -9.38
C GLU A 91 -12.14 -4.24 -8.95
N ASP A 92 -10.80 -4.27 -8.88
CA ASP A 92 -10.08 -5.47 -8.46
C ASP A 92 -9.82 -5.52 -6.97
N CYS A 93 -10.17 -4.48 -6.23
CA CYS A 93 -9.69 -4.30 -4.85
C CYS A 93 -10.43 -5.12 -3.80
N GLU A 94 -11.67 -5.52 -4.06
CA GLU A 94 -12.43 -6.27 -3.05
C GLU A 94 -11.76 -7.61 -2.69
N PRO A 95 -11.42 -8.48 -3.67
CA PRO A 95 -10.70 -9.71 -3.30
C PRO A 95 -9.34 -9.45 -2.69
N ILE A 96 -8.65 -8.39 -3.09
CA ILE A 96 -7.35 -8.05 -2.51
C ILE A 96 -7.52 -7.67 -1.04
N ALA A 97 -8.61 -6.97 -0.69
CA ALA A 97 -8.90 -6.62 0.69
C ALA A 97 -9.11 -7.88 1.54
N HIS A 98 -9.84 -8.86 1.02
CA HIS A 98 -10.02 -10.13 1.72
C HIS A 98 -8.68 -10.85 1.92
N ASP A 99 -7.82 -10.83 0.90
CA ASP A 99 -6.50 -11.45 1.01
C ASP A 99 -5.63 -10.75 2.05
N ALA A 100 -5.68 -9.42 2.10
CA ALA A 100 -4.92 -8.65 3.09
C ALA A 100 -5.35 -9.01 4.50
N VAL A 101 -6.65 -9.16 4.72
CA VAL A 101 -7.18 -9.58 6.02
C VAL A 101 -6.71 -11.00 6.34
N ALA A 102 -6.78 -11.90 5.36
CA ALA A 102 -6.42 -13.31 5.57
C ALA A 102 -4.97 -13.49 5.98
N ILE A 103 -4.05 -12.67 5.47
CA ILE A 103 -2.63 -12.79 5.83
C ILE A 103 -2.26 -12.00 7.08
N GLY A 104 -3.24 -11.31 7.69
CA GLY A 104 -2.99 -10.57 8.92
C GLY A 104 -2.25 -9.25 8.72
N ALA A 105 -2.38 -8.63 7.56
CA ALA A 105 -1.77 -7.32 7.33
C ALA A 105 -2.37 -6.29 8.29
N LYS A 106 -1.61 -5.24 8.58
CA LYS A 106 -2.05 -4.18 9.48
C LYS A 106 -2.72 -3.04 8.74
N VAL A 107 -2.38 -2.87 7.46
CA VAL A 107 -2.82 -1.72 6.66
C VAL A 107 -3.17 -2.18 5.26
N LEU A 108 -4.28 -1.65 4.72
CA LEU A 108 -4.59 -1.75 3.30
C LEU A 108 -4.52 -0.35 2.72
N TRP A 109 -3.67 -0.17 1.71
CA TRP A 109 -3.40 1.13 1.10
C TRP A 109 -3.68 1.06 -0.40
N LEU A 110 -4.65 1.84 -0.87
CA LEU A 110 -4.97 1.92 -2.30
C LEU A 110 -4.34 3.21 -2.86
N GLN A 111 -3.59 3.06 -3.92
CA GLN A 111 -2.82 4.16 -4.53
C GLN A 111 -3.71 5.20 -5.19
N GLU A 112 -3.10 6.29 -5.69
CA GLU A 112 -3.83 7.35 -6.39
C GLU A 112 -4.74 6.78 -7.46
N ASP A 113 -5.96 7.29 -7.52
CA ASP A 113 -6.99 6.91 -8.49
C ASP A 113 -7.56 5.49 -8.28
N VAL A 114 -7.18 4.84 -7.16
CA VAL A 114 -7.73 3.53 -6.81
C VAL A 114 -8.66 3.72 -5.62
N VAL A 115 -9.95 3.49 -5.81
CA VAL A 115 -10.95 3.66 -4.77
C VAL A 115 -11.91 2.46 -4.78
N ASN A 116 -12.29 1.99 -3.58
CA ASN A 116 -13.23 0.88 -3.49
C ASN A 116 -13.88 0.89 -2.10
N ALA A 117 -15.18 1.19 -2.05
CA ALA A 117 -15.90 1.28 -0.79
C ALA A 117 -16.05 -0.09 -0.10
N ALA A 118 -16.18 -1.16 -0.87
CA ALA A 118 -16.27 -2.49 -0.29
C ALA A 118 -14.94 -2.87 0.39
N ALA A 119 -13.81 -2.54 -0.26
CA ALA A 119 -12.50 -2.79 0.33
C ALA A 119 -12.34 -2.04 1.66
N GLU A 120 -12.81 -0.80 1.71
CA GLU A 120 -12.76 -0.02 2.95
C GLU A 120 -13.56 -0.69 4.06
N ARG A 121 -14.77 -1.16 3.76
CA ARG A 121 -15.60 -1.84 4.76
C ARG A 121 -14.96 -3.14 5.25
N ILE A 122 -14.35 -3.90 4.34
CA ILE A 122 -13.69 -5.15 4.68
C ILE A 122 -12.52 -4.89 5.62
N ALA A 123 -11.68 -3.91 5.28
CA ALA A 123 -10.53 -3.55 6.10
C ALA A 123 -10.97 -3.06 7.48
N ALA A 124 -11.96 -2.18 7.52
CA ALA A 124 -12.45 -1.63 8.79
C ALA A 124 -13.03 -2.71 9.69
N ALA A 125 -13.80 -3.64 9.13
CA ALA A 125 -14.42 -4.71 9.89
C ALA A 125 -13.38 -5.64 10.53
N ALA A 126 -12.20 -5.75 9.91
CA ALA A 126 -11.11 -6.59 10.41
C ALA A 126 -10.09 -5.82 11.25
N GLY A 127 -10.30 -4.52 11.44
CA GLY A 127 -9.42 -3.70 12.26
C GLY A 127 -8.15 -3.22 11.56
N LEU A 128 -8.10 -3.29 10.24
CA LEU A 128 -6.97 -2.74 9.49
C LEU A 128 -7.10 -1.22 9.39
N LEU A 129 -5.97 -0.54 9.41
CA LEU A 129 -5.95 0.87 8.97
C LEU A 129 -6.15 0.88 7.46
N PHE A 130 -6.80 1.92 6.95
CA PHE A 130 -7.14 1.99 5.53
C PHE A 130 -6.90 3.38 4.98
N VAL A 131 -6.23 3.44 3.82
CA VAL A 131 -6.00 4.66 3.06
C VAL A 131 -6.33 4.35 1.61
N MET A 132 -6.96 5.27 0.89
CA MET A 132 -7.20 5.07 -0.54
C MET A 132 -7.01 6.36 -1.31
N ASP A 133 -6.81 6.24 -2.62
CA ASP A 133 -6.64 7.36 -3.54
C ASP A 133 -5.49 8.27 -3.08
N THR A 134 -4.38 7.65 -2.67
CA THR A 134 -3.25 8.38 -2.08
C THR A 134 -1.95 7.68 -2.47
N CYS A 135 -0.95 8.45 -2.90
CA CYS A 135 0.36 7.88 -3.25
C CYS A 135 1.24 7.79 -2.00
N ILE A 136 1.65 6.57 -1.66
CA ILE A 136 2.45 6.32 -0.45
C ILE A 136 3.82 7.02 -0.54
N LYS A 137 4.42 7.10 -1.73
CA LYS A 137 5.68 7.80 -1.92
C LYS A 137 5.53 9.28 -1.60
N LYS A 138 4.45 9.91 -2.08
CA LYS A 138 4.20 11.32 -1.82
C LYS A 138 3.96 11.59 -0.33
N MET A 139 3.27 10.66 0.34
CA MET A 139 3.04 10.81 1.77
C MET A 139 4.32 10.65 2.57
N HIS A 140 5.17 9.71 2.18
CA HIS A 140 6.47 9.54 2.83
C HIS A 140 7.30 10.82 2.68
N ALA A 141 7.39 11.35 1.45
CA ALA A 141 8.15 12.58 1.20
C ALA A 141 7.61 13.76 2.00
N LYS A 142 6.28 13.83 2.15
CA LYS A 142 5.64 14.94 2.85
C LYS A 142 5.83 14.89 4.36
N TYR A 143 5.67 13.71 4.96
CA TYR A 143 5.58 13.59 6.42
C TYR A 143 6.84 13.06 7.08
N ILE A 144 7.62 12.23 6.40
CA ILE A 144 8.84 11.64 6.95
C ILE A 144 10.06 12.35 6.38
N GLY A 145 10.04 12.63 5.10
CA GLY A 145 11.11 13.31 4.41
C GLY A 145 12.19 12.36 3.94
N GLU A 146 13.18 12.95 3.26
CA GLU A 146 14.32 12.25 2.71
C GLU A 146 14.31 10.78 2.83
#